data_fb59ad58986258ca6d4ec6156e2a8c7d
#
_entry.id   fb59ad58986258ca6d4ec6156e2a8c7d
#
_cell.length_a   1.000
_cell.length_b   1.000
_cell.length_c   1.000
_cell.angle_alpha   90.00
_cell.angle_beta   90.00
_cell.angle_gamma   90.00
#
_symmetry.space_group_name_H-M   'P 1'
#
loop_
_entity.id
_entity.type
_entity.pdbx_description
1 polymer ?
#
loop_
_entity_poly.entity_id
_entity_poly.type
_entity_poly.pdbx_seq_one_letter_code
_entity_poly.pdbx_strand_id
1 'polypeptide(L)'
;MKPRSTGGGRGSSRGAPRGTKKHRGGKPAAREHDGPRAPRPDKHSLGGSQVEGRQAVRELLIARKRKAYEILISNDLDKNDIIDDIIELANDQRVPVRFVPRKEIEREARSEAPQGIIATAAGIPEVEIGDILKNASPSRKPFFVAIDG
;
A
#
# COMPACT_ATOMS: atom_id res chain seq x y z
N MET A 1 -30.29 64.78 32.99
CA MET A 1 -31.26 64.64 34.09
C MET A 1 -31.28 63.18 34.54
N LYS A 2 -30.71 62.90 35.73
CA LYS A 2 -30.94 61.65 36.48
C LYS A 2 -32.30 61.76 37.23
N PRO A 3 -32.93 60.68 37.70
CA PRO A 3 -32.51 59.84 38.80
C PRO A 3 -32.87 58.35 38.63
N ARG A 4 -32.13 57.36 39.21
CA ARG A 4 -32.19 56.72 40.52
C ARG A 4 -33.50 55.95 40.85
N SER A 5 -33.31 54.64 41.16
CA SER A 5 -33.69 54.02 42.47
C SER A 5 -33.77 52.48 42.27
N THR A 6 -32.94 51.66 42.88
CA THR A 6 -32.93 50.97 44.20
C THR A 6 -33.94 49.83 44.37
N GLY A 7 -33.40 48.70 44.88
CA GLY A 7 -34.07 47.64 45.64
C GLY A 7 -33.78 46.26 45.06
N GLY A 8 -33.10 45.34 45.63
CA GLY A 8 -32.99 44.87 46.97
C GLY A 8 -33.73 43.53 47.10
N GLY A 9 -33.00 42.42 47.25
CA GLY A 9 -33.63 41.14 47.49
C GLY A 9 -32.59 39.98 47.61
N ARG A 10 -32.24 39.73 48.86
CA ARG A 10 -31.42 38.57 49.27
C ARG A 10 -32.26 37.30 49.25
N GLY A 11 -31.68 36.21 48.80
CA GLY A 11 -32.24 34.86 48.95
C GLY A 11 -31.15 33.82 48.83
N SER A 12 -30.64 33.41 50.00
CA SER A 12 -29.69 32.34 50.23
C SER A 12 -30.42 30.99 50.19
N SER A 13 -29.92 30.02 49.40
CA SER A 13 -30.08 28.62 49.77
C SER A 13 -29.01 27.77 49.12
N ARG A 14 -28.38 27.02 50.00
CA ARG A 14 -27.30 26.07 49.79
C ARG A 14 -27.79 24.84 49.00
N GLY A 15 -27.12 24.44 47.98
CA GLY A 15 -27.31 23.16 47.32
C GLY A 15 -25.94 22.62 46.84
N ALA A 16 -25.49 21.52 47.42
CA ALA A 16 -24.23 20.89 47.22
C ALA A 16 -24.02 20.34 45.78
N PRO A 17 -22.79 20.21 45.31
CA PRO A 17 -22.52 19.75 43.95
C PRO A 17 -22.51 18.24 43.88
N ARG A 18 -23.32 17.62 43.03
CA ARG A 18 -23.20 16.24 42.61
C ARG A 18 -22.48 16.17 41.27
N GLY A 19 -21.36 15.55 41.33
CA GLY A 19 -20.51 14.90 40.38
C GLY A 19 -20.91 14.90 38.90
N THR A 20 -20.22 15.69 38.10
CA THR A 20 -20.19 15.53 36.65
C THR A 20 -19.27 14.36 36.28
N LYS A 21 -19.88 13.25 35.91
CA LYS A 21 -19.16 12.14 35.25
C LYS A 21 -18.57 12.69 33.96
N LYS A 22 -17.23 12.79 33.90
CA LYS A 22 -16.47 12.96 32.67
C LYS A 22 -16.78 11.78 31.76
N HIS A 23 -17.55 12.00 30.72
CA HIS A 23 -17.58 11.12 29.56
C HIS A 23 -16.17 11.20 28.92
N ARG A 24 -15.37 10.17 29.16
CA ARG A 24 -14.20 9.87 28.35
C ARG A 24 -14.74 9.53 26.97
N GLY A 25 -14.58 10.47 26.03
CA GLY A 25 -14.74 10.22 24.61
C GLY A 25 -13.74 9.15 24.19
N GLY A 26 -14.24 7.93 24.00
CA GLY A 26 -13.46 6.87 23.37
C GLY A 26 -13.16 7.32 21.94
N LYS A 27 -11.87 7.44 21.60
CA LYS A 27 -11.43 7.53 20.21
C LYS A 27 -12.04 6.32 19.49
N PRO A 28 -12.67 6.51 18.31
CA PRO A 28 -13.03 5.37 17.49
C PRO A 28 -11.75 4.62 17.16
N ALA A 29 -11.67 3.37 17.60
CA ALA A 29 -10.62 2.46 17.17
C ALA A 29 -10.71 2.38 15.65
N ALA A 30 -9.64 2.79 14.98
CA ALA A 30 -9.46 2.52 13.57
C ALA A 30 -9.62 1.00 13.42
N ARG A 31 -10.68 0.56 12.74
CA ARG A 31 -10.85 -0.84 12.35
C ARG A 31 -9.70 -1.13 11.41
N GLU A 32 -8.68 -1.81 11.94
CA GLU A 32 -7.72 -2.49 11.09
C GLU A 32 -8.55 -3.39 10.17
N HIS A 33 -8.46 -3.12 8.88
CA HIS A 33 -9.00 -3.99 7.84
C HIS A 33 -8.13 -5.25 7.86
N ASP A 34 -8.54 -6.22 8.66
CA ASP A 34 -8.01 -7.59 8.63
C ASP A 34 -8.63 -8.31 7.43
N GLY A 35 -8.33 -7.78 6.23
CA GLY A 35 -8.53 -8.51 4.99
C GLY A 35 -7.52 -9.64 4.90
N PRO A 36 -7.79 -10.73 4.14
CA PRO A 36 -6.86 -11.82 4.00
C PRO A 36 -5.51 -11.27 3.53
N ARG A 37 -4.51 -11.34 4.42
CA ARG A 37 -3.14 -10.96 4.10
C ARG A 37 -2.71 -11.78 2.90
N ALA A 38 -2.31 -11.07 1.83
CA ALA A 38 -1.68 -11.71 0.68
C ALA A 38 -0.58 -12.68 1.16
N PRO A 39 -0.48 -13.89 0.58
CA PRO A 39 0.54 -14.85 0.98
C PRO A 39 1.90 -14.18 0.95
N ARG A 40 2.63 -14.29 2.07
CA ARG A 40 3.99 -13.75 2.15
C ARG A 40 4.83 -14.49 1.13
N PRO A 41 5.41 -13.78 0.16
CA PRO A 41 6.18 -14.45 -0.89
C PRO A 41 7.43 -15.08 -0.29
N ASP A 42 7.77 -16.27 -0.77
CA ASP A 42 8.98 -16.98 -0.39
C ASP A 42 10.21 -16.13 -0.66
N LYS A 43 11.06 -15.98 0.36
CA LYS A 43 12.26 -15.12 0.33
C LYS A 43 13.33 -15.62 -0.67
N HIS A 44 13.13 -16.78 -1.27
CA HIS A 44 14.10 -17.48 -2.11
C HIS A 44 13.67 -17.63 -3.58
N SER A 45 12.52 -17.07 -3.99
CA SER A 45 12.11 -17.16 -5.39
C SER A 45 12.91 -16.19 -6.27
N LEU A 46 13.39 -16.68 -7.39
CA LEU A 46 14.03 -15.88 -8.45
C LEU A 46 13.13 -14.69 -8.83
N GLY A 47 13.73 -13.52 -8.98
CA GLY A 47 13.02 -12.28 -9.29
C GLY A 47 12.31 -11.63 -8.09
N GLY A 48 12.49 -12.20 -6.89
CA GLY A 48 11.94 -11.64 -5.65
C GLY A 48 10.43 -11.50 -5.64
N SER A 49 9.91 -11.18 -4.49
CA SER A 49 8.47 -10.94 -4.26
C SER A 49 8.07 -9.48 -4.38
N GLN A 50 9.03 -8.61 -4.56
CA GLN A 50 8.86 -7.16 -4.58
C GLN A 50 9.46 -6.59 -5.85
N VAL A 51 8.70 -5.71 -6.50
CA VAL A 51 9.10 -4.98 -7.70
C VAL A 51 9.00 -3.50 -7.39
N GLU A 52 10.08 -2.76 -7.58
CA GLU A 52 10.19 -1.35 -7.22
C GLU A 52 10.49 -0.49 -8.46
N GLY A 53 9.93 0.70 -8.45
CA GLY A 53 10.10 1.66 -9.53
C GLY A 53 8.98 1.64 -10.57
N ARG A 54 8.70 2.83 -11.13
CA ARG A 54 7.54 3.06 -11.99
C ARG A 54 7.53 2.19 -13.25
N GLN A 55 8.64 2.12 -13.95
CA GLN A 55 8.76 1.31 -15.17
C GLN A 55 8.67 -0.18 -14.86
N ALA A 56 9.35 -0.64 -13.81
CA ALA A 56 9.33 -2.05 -13.45
C ALA A 56 7.94 -2.53 -13.04
N VAL A 57 7.18 -1.71 -12.29
CA VAL A 57 5.80 -2.03 -11.90
C VAL A 57 4.87 -2.01 -13.12
N ARG A 58 5.04 -1.02 -14.02
CA ARG A 58 4.28 -0.97 -15.27
C ARG A 58 4.51 -2.22 -16.13
N GLU A 59 5.77 -2.60 -16.34
CA GLU A 59 6.14 -3.79 -17.10
C GLU A 59 5.66 -5.09 -16.45
N LEU A 60 5.69 -5.18 -15.11
CA LEU A 60 5.09 -6.30 -14.39
C LEU A 60 3.62 -6.51 -14.79
N LEU A 61 2.85 -5.42 -14.82
CA LEU A 61 1.42 -5.47 -15.15
C LEU A 61 1.18 -5.75 -16.65
N ILE A 62 1.96 -5.16 -17.55
CA ILE A 62 1.86 -5.40 -18.99
C ILE A 62 2.20 -6.85 -19.33
N ALA A 63 3.30 -7.36 -18.80
CA ALA A 63 3.79 -8.70 -19.12
C ALA A 63 2.85 -9.81 -18.65
N ARG A 64 2.08 -9.60 -17.56
CA ARG A 64 1.13 -10.57 -16.96
C ARG A 64 1.71 -11.96 -16.68
N LYS A 65 3.05 -12.08 -16.66
CA LYS A 65 3.75 -13.35 -16.41
C LYS A 65 3.82 -13.71 -14.94
N ARG A 66 3.66 -12.72 -14.08
CA ARG A 66 3.67 -12.85 -12.63
C ARG A 66 2.40 -12.25 -12.07
N LYS A 67 1.75 -12.92 -11.13
CA LYS A 67 0.57 -12.37 -10.46
C LYS A 67 1.01 -11.25 -9.51
N ALA A 68 0.53 -10.04 -9.75
CA ALA A 68 0.64 -8.94 -8.79
C ALA A 68 -0.45 -9.11 -7.71
N TYR A 69 -0.09 -8.83 -6.45
CA TYR A 69 -0.98 -8.97 -5.30
C TYR A 69 -1.43 -7.63 -4.75
N GLU A 70 -0.54 -6.64 -4.72
CA GLU A 70 -0.79 -5.30 -4.20
C GLU A 70 0.21 -4.31 -4.79
N ILE A 71 -0.22 -3.07 -4.94
CA ILE A 71 0.65 -1.96 -5.34
C ILE A 71 0.52 -0.84 -4.31
N LEU A 72 1.65 -0.39 -3.79
CA LEU A 72 1.77 0.77 -2.91
C LEU A 72 2.27 1.96 -3.72
N ILE A 73 1.59 3.08 -3.63
CA ILE A 73 1.95 4.33 -4.29
C ILE A 73 2.07 5.43 -3.24
N SER A 74 3.13 6.22 -3.28
CA SER A 74 3.30 7.34 -2.38
C SER A 74 2.28 8.44 -2.63
N ASN A 75 1.68 9.01 -1.57
CA ASN A 75 0.68 10.09 -1.64
C ASN A 75 1.23 11.38 -2.24
N ASP A 76 2.53 11.62 -2.10
CA ASP A 76 3.25 12.81 -2.55
C ASP A 76 3.88 12.63 -3.94
N LEU A 77 3.54 11.52 -4.62
CA LEU A 77 3.99 11.29 -5.97
C LEU A 77 3.20 12.17 -6.94
N ASP A 78 3.90 12.94 -7.76
CA ASP A 78 3.27 13.71 -8.81
C ASP A 78 2.55 12.78 -9.78
N LYS A 79 1.29 13.11 -10.06
CA LYS A 79 0.51 12.42 -11.09
C LYS A 79 1.18 12.65 -12.43
N ASN A 80 1.45 11.59 -13.13
CA ASN A 80 1.96 11.60 -14.48
C ASN A 80 1.41 10.39 -15.24
N ASP A 81 1.52 10.42 -16.55
CA ASP A 81 0.95 9.43 -17.46
C ASP A 81 1.28 7.98 -17.05
N ILE A 82 2.51 7.74 -16.56
CA ILE A 82 2.92 6.39 -16.15
C ILE A 82 2.23 5.90 -14.88
N ILE A 83 1.88 6.78 -13.94
CA ILE A 83 1.14 6.42 -12.74
C ILE A 83 -0.32 6.14 -13.08
N ASP A 84 -0.90 6.93 -13.96
CA ASP A 84 -2.26 6.73 -14.44
C ASP A 84 -2.37 5.42 -15.23
N ASP A 85 -1.41 5.10 -16.11
CA ASP A 85 -1.29 3.80 -16.79
C ASP A 85 -1.22 2.63 -15.80
N ILE A 86 -0.41 2.76 -14.74
CA ILE A 86 -0.27 1.70 -13.72
C ILE A 86 -1.60 1.48 -12.99
N ILE A 87 -2.30 2.56 -12.64
CA ILE A 87 -3.59 2.47 -11.95
C ILE A 87 -4.63 1.80 -12.86
N GLU A 88 -4.68 2.16 -14.14
CA GLU A 88 -5.58 1.56 -15.11
C GLU A 88 -5.30 0.06 -15.30
N LEU A 89 -4.04 -0.30 -15.53
CA LEU A 89 -3.60 -1.70 -15.66
C LEU A 89 -3.88 -2.53 -14.40
N ALA A 90 -3.70 -1.94 -13.21
CA ALA A 90 -4.00 -2.59 -11.95
C ALA A 90 -5.50 -2.84 -11.79
N ASN A 91 -6.34 -1.86 -12.14
CA ASN A 91 -7.80 -1.99 -12.11
C ASN A 91 -8.28 -3.09 -13.06
N ASP A 92 -7.77 -3.15 -14.28
CA ASP A 92 -8.09 -4.20 -15.26
C ASP A 92 -7.76 -5.59 -14.74
N GLN A 93 -6.67 -5.73 -13.98
CA GLN A 93 -6.23 -6.99 -13.40
C GLN A 93 -6.79 -7.24 -12.00
N ARG A 94 -7.60 -6.32 -11.47
CA ARG A 94 -8.15 -6.35 -10.10
C ARG A 94 -7.06 -6.46 -9.04
N VAL A 95 -5.95 -5.77 -9.27
CA VAL A 95 -4.86 -5.64 -8.30
C VAL A 95 -5.16 -4.45 -7.39
N PRO A 96 -5.21 -4.63 -6.06
CA PRO A 96 -5.45 -3.52 -5.14
C PRO A 96 -4.32 -2.51 -5.19
N VAL A 97 -4.69 -1.22 -5.29
CA VAL A 97 -3.76 -0.08 -5.22
C VAL A 97 -4.01 0.67 -3.92
N ARG A 98 -2.97 0.87 -3.13
CA ARG A 98 -3.02 1.65 -1.90
C ARG A 98 -2.10 2.86 -1.98
N PHE A 99 -2.65 4.01 -1.64
CA PHE A 99 -1.88 5.23 -1.48
C PHE A 99 -1.41 5.33 -0.03
N VAL A 100 -0.11 5.49 0.16
CA VAL A 100 0.55 5.46 1.47
C VAL A 100 1.51 6.65 1.64
N PRO A 101 1.84 7.06 2.88
CA PRO A 101 2.86 8.07 3.10
C PRO A 101 4.22 7.62 2.55
N ARG A 102 5.03 8.56 2.03
CA ARG A 102 6.37 8.28 1.49
C ARG A 102 7.25 7.49 2.45
N LYS A 103 7.18 7.78 3.74
CA LYS A 103 7.92 7.04 4.78
C LYS A 103 7.58 5.55 4.82
N GLU A 104 6.36 5.17 4.45
CA GLU A 104 5.97 3.76 4.37
C GLU A 104 6.64 3.08 3.17
N ILE A 105 6.68 3.75 2.02
CA ILE A 105 7.43 3.28 0.85
C ILE A 105 8.91 3.09 1.20
N GLU A 106 9.54 4.08 1.82
CA GLU A 106 10.95 4.04 2.21
C GLU A 106 11.25 2.90 3.20
N ARG A 107 10.33 2.60 4.12
CA ARG A 107 10.46 1.49 5.06
C ARG A 107 10.35 0.12 4.41
N GLU A 108 9.44 -0.02 3.44
CA GLU A 108 9.21 -1.28 2.74
C GLU A 108 10.19 -1.50 1.58
N ALA A 109 10.82 -0.45 1.07
CA ALA A 109 11.77 -0.52 -0.04
C ALA A 109 13.00 -1.37 0.31
N ARG A 110 13.48 -2.08 -0.70
CA ARG A 110 14.73 -2.86 -0.66
C ARG A 110 15.83 -2.18 -1.46
N SER A 111 15.46 -1.31 -2.40
CA SER A 111 16.39 -0.50 -3.19
C SER A 111 16.53 0.90 -2.59
N GLU A 112 17.63 1.58 -2.94
CA GLU A 112 17.87 2.97 -2.54
C GLU A 112 16.97 3.97 -3.25
N ALA A 113 16.33 3.58 -4.35
CA ALA A 113 15.51 4.47 -5.18
C ALA A 113 14.18 3.82 -5.62
N PRO A 114 13.22 3.59 -4.70
CA PRO A 114 11.94 2.96 -5.00
C PRO A 114 11.01 3.82 -5.88
N GLN A 115 11.41 5.05 -6.20
CA GLN A 115 10.66 6.00 -7.03
C GLN A 115 9.20 6.23 -6.58
N GLY A 116 8.92 6.01 -5.29
CA GLY A 116 7.61 6.19 -4.69
C GLY A 116 6.58 5.11 -5.03
N ILE A 117 6.99 3.97 -5.58
CA ILE A 117 6.08 2.87 -5.94
C ILE A 117 6.71 1.50 -5.69
N ILE A 118 5.92 0.60 -5.13
CA ILE A 118 6.29 -0.78 -4.84
C ILE A 118 5.12 -1.69 -5.21
N ALA A 119 5.38 -2.78 -5.92
CA ALA A 119 4.42 -3.84 -6.15
C ALA A 119 4.87 -5.14 -5.47
N THR A 120 3.94 -5.84 -4.85
CA THR A 120 4.14 -7.22 -4.37
C THR A 120 3.60 -8.18 -5.43
N ALA A 121 4.44 -9.13 -5.85
CA ALA A 121 4.09 -10.08 -6.90
C ALA A 121 4.57 -11.51 -6.57
N ALA A 122 3.99 -12.49 -7.25
CA ALA A 122 4.49 -13.86 -7.21
C ALA A 122 5.95 -13.91 -7.71
N GLY A 123 6.75 -14.82 -7.18
CA GLY A 123 8.07 -15.12 -7.72
C GLY A 123 7.99 -15.63 -9.16
N ILE A 124 9.14 -15.65 -9.85
CA ILE A 124 9.25 -16.32 -11.14
C ILE A 124 9.22 -17.83 -10.85
N PRO A 125 8.35 -18.60 -11.53
CA PRO A 125 8.33 -20.05 -11.33
C PRO A 125 9.67 -20.64 -11.76
N GLU A 126 10.19 -21.54 -10.95
CA GLU A 126 11.37 -22.33 -11.30
C GLU A 126 10.99 -23.34 -12.40
N VAL A 127 11.86 -23.49 -13.37
CA VAL A 127 11.66 -24.38 -14.51
C VAL A 127 12.93 -25.20 -14.70
N GLU A 128 12.77 -26.49 -14.82
CA GLU A 128 13.88 -27.41 -15.12
C GLU A 128 14.42 -27.21 -16.55
N ILE A 129 15.74 -27.24 -16.72
CA ILE A 129 16.37 -27.09 -18.03
C ILE A 129 15.81 -28.12 -19.03
N GLY A 130 15.52 -29.34 -18.55
CA GLY A 130 14.92 -30.39 -19.38
C GLY A 130 13.56 -30.00 -19.95
N ASP A 131 12.74 -29.24 -19.21
CA ASP A 131 11.44 -28.79 -19.68
C ASP A 131 11.56 -27.62 -20.67
N ILE A 132 12.55 -26.75 -20.47
CA ILE A 132 12.89 -25.70 -21.45
C ILE A 132 13.30 -26.34 -22.78
N LEU A 133 14.12 -27.39 -22.73
CA LEU A 133 14.56 -28.10 -23.93
C LEU A 133 13.42 -28.82 -24.67
N LYS A 134 12.49 -29.45 -23.94
CA LYS A 134 11.30 -30.09 -24.53
C LYS A 134 10.39 -29.09 -25.25
N ASN A 135 10.30 -27.87 -24.73
CA ASN A 135 9.48 -26.80 -25.29
C ASN A 135 10.21 -25.99 -26.39
N ALA A 136 11.50 -26.24 -26.62
CA ALA A 136 12.24 -25.59 -27.67
C ALA A 136 11.77 -26.08 -29.05
N SER A 137 11.67 -25.16 -30.02
CA SER A 137 11.28 -25.51 -31.38
C SER A 137 12.26 -26.50 -31.99
N PRO A 138 11.80 -27.64 -32.58
CA PRO A 138 12.66 -28.62 -33.22
C PRO A 138 13.51 -28.04 -34.36
N SER A 139 13.05 -26.93 -34.96
CA SER A 139 13.71 -26.27 -36.10
C SER A 139 14.82 -25.30 -35.70
N ARG A 140 15.00 -25.00 -34.40
CA ARG A 140 16.00 -24.06 -33.92
C ARG A 140 16.89 -24.70 -32.88
N LYS A 141 18.22 -24.54 -33.03
CA LYS A 141 19.16 -24.94 -31.97
C LYS A 141 18.96 -24.07 -30.74
N PRO A 142 18.74 -24.65 -29.56
CA PRO A 142 18.60 -23.88 -28.34
C PRO A 142 19.90 -23.14 -28.01
N PHE A 143 19.74 -21.88 -27.56
CA PHE A 143 20.82 -21.06 -27.04
C PHE A 143 20.49 -20.64 -25.62
N PHE A 144 21.42 -20.89 -24.70
CA PHE A 144 21.24 -20.55 -23.29
C PHE A 144 22.22 -19.48 -22.87
N VAL A 145 21.77 -18.54 -22.09
CA VAL A 145 22.59 -17.56 -21.37
C VAL A 145 22.35 -17.76 -19.90
N ALA A 146 23.35 -18.11 -19.15
CA ALA A 146 23.33 -18.13 -17.70
C ALA A 146 23.92 -16.80 -17.19
N ILE A 147 23.20 -16.13 -16.30
CA ILE A 147 23.66 -14.92 -15.64
C ILE A 147 23.79 -15.28 -14.17
N ASP A 148 25.03 -15.19 -13.67
CA ASP A 148 25.35 -15.33 -12.25
C ASP A 148 25.52 -13.90 -11.69
N GLY A 149 24.74 -13.55 -10.64
CA GLY A 149 24.65 -12.21 -10.09
C GLY A 149 25.15 -12.14 -8.66
#